data_744878137ee7849cbe0cc0556fa7b1e4
#
_entry.id   744878137ee7849cbe0cc0556fa7b1e4
#
_cell.length_a   1.000
_cell.length_b   1.000
_cell.length_c   1.000
_cell.angle_alpha   90.00
_cell.angle_beta   90.00
_cell.angle_gamma   90.00
#
_symmetry.space_group_name_H-M   'P 1'
#
loop_
_entity.id
_entity.type
_entity.pdbx_description
1 polymer ?
#
loop_
_entity_poly.entity_id
_entity_poly.type
_entity_poly.pdbx_seq_one_letter_code
_entity_poly.pdbx_strand_id
1 'polypeptide(L)'
;MDILNTVETFDATTHRMAETYTDTPDPERNRIVRRWHVEPIPLAELKAARKAVATAKRYEVETGGILMAGTVIRTDRESQGLINGAYGLARDMLAGGVPAAPIDFKGADGWAEIPPSVMVDIGRAVGLHVQACFRAERQLHEAIDAAEDAAAVLGVDIAAGWPG
;
A
#
# COMPACT_ATOMS: atom_id res chain seq x y z
N MET A 1 -28.04 -20.15 36.24
CA MET A 1 -28.05 -18.66 36.15
C MET A 1 -27.41 -18.29 34.84
N ASP A 2 -28.14 -17.60 33.95
CA ASP A 2 -27.67 -17.24 32.61
C ASP A 2 -26.82 -15.98 32.66
N ILE A 3 -25.91 -15.82 31.68
CA ILE A 3 -25.12 -14.61 31.51
C ILE A 3 -25.58 -13.89 30.24
N LEU A 4 -26.08 -12.65 30.39
CA LEU A 4 -26.37 -11.76 29.27
C LEU A 4 -25.17 -10.86 29.02
N ASN A 5 -24.46 -11.06 27.90
CA ASN A 5 -23.37 -10.19 27.50
C ASN A 5 -23.91 -8.93 26.80
N THR A 6 -23.44 -7.77 27.22
CA THR A 6 -23.75 -6.46 26.64
C THR A 6 -22.47 -5.66 26.42
N VAL A 7 -22.49 -4.77 25.43
CA VAL A 7 -21.45 -3.79 25.18
C VAL A 7 -22.11 -2.48 24.75
N GLU A 8 -21.54 -1.35 25.10
CA GLU A 8 -22.00 -0.05 24.59
C GLU A 8 -21.69 0.06 23.10
N THR A 9 -22.55 0.78 22.35
CA THR A 9 -22.24 1.11 20.97
C THR A 9 -21.03 2.03 20.92
N PHE A 10 -20.05 1.69 20.12
CA PHE A 10 -18.82 2.46 19.98
C PHE A 10 -18.37 2.52 18.51
N ASP A 11 -17.53 3.49 18.19
CA ASP A 11 -16.89 3.59 16.89
C ASP A 11 -15.69 2.63 16.84
N ALA A 12 -15.81 1.55 16.11
CA ALA A 12 -14.78 0.52 15.96
C ALA A 12 -13.52 1.02 15.22
N THR A 13 -13.54 2.21 14.63
CA THR A 13 -12.35 2.81 14.00
C THR A 13 -11.41 3.46 15.02
N THR A 14 -11.93 3.83 16.20
CA THR A 14 -11.19 4.55 17.25
C THR A 14 -11.20 3.85 18.60
N HIS A 15 -12.10 2.90 18.80
CA HIS A 15 -12.28 2.17 20.05
C HIS A 15 -12.37 0.66 19.80
N ARG A 16 -12.09 -0.11 20.83
CA ARG A 16 -12.26 -1.56 20.84
C ARG A 16 -12.88 -2.02 22.15
N MET A 17 -13.46 -3.22 22.13
CA MET A 17 -13.90 -3.88 23.35
C MET A 17 -12.67 -4.26 24.19
N ALA A 18 -12.67 -3.86 25.46
CA ALA A 18 -11.61 -4.21 26.40
C ALA A 18 -11.73 -5.69 26.82
N GLU A 19 -10.67 -6.25 27.41
CA GLU A 19 -10.71 -7.58 28.01
C GLU A 19 -11.41 -7.60 29.38
N THR A 20 -11.85 -6.44 29.87
CA THR A 20 -12.48 -6.27 31.19
C THR A 20 -13.98 -6.05 31.05
N TYR A 21 -14.71 -6.46 32.06
CA TYR A 21 -16.17 -6.32 32.16
C TYR A 21 -16.64 -6.05 33.59
N THR A 22 -17.89 -5.61 33.74
CA THR A 22 -18.58 -5.51 35.03
C THR A 22 -19.81 -6.42 35.02
N ASP A 23 -19.92 -7.25 36.03
CA ASP A 23 -21.08 -8.12 36.26
C ASP A 23 -22.09 -7.46 37.19
N THR A 24 -23.36 -7.39 36.79
CA THR A 24 -24.46 -6.87 37.59
C THR A 24 -25.55 -7.94 37.69
N PRO A 25 -25.93 -8.40 38.91
CA PRO A 25 -27.05 -9.33 39.09
C PRO A 25 -28.38 -8.72 38.61
N ASP A 26 -29.18 -9.51 37.88
CA ASP A 26 -30.59 -9.24 37.54
C ASP A 26 -31.46 -10.34 38.17
N PRO A 27 -31.83 -10.21 39.46
CA PRO A 27 -32.54 -11.24 40.20
C PRO A 27 -33.95 -11.47 39.68
N GLU A 28 -34.60 -10.45 39.10
CA GLU A 28 -35.94 -10.58 38.51
C GLU A 28 -35.97 -11.57 37.36
N ARG A 29 -34.87 -11.69 36.61
CA ARG A 29 -34.73 -12.58 35.45
C ARG A 29 -33.77 -13.74 35.70
N ASN A 30 -33.35 -13.94 36.95
CA ASN A 30 -32.42 -15.00 37.37
C ASN A 30 -31.18 -15.10 36.49
N ARG A 31 -30.54 -13.94 36.22
CA ARG A 31 -29.36 -13.83 35.34
C ARG A 31 -28.33 -12.82 35.86
N ILE A 32 -27.13 -12.85 35.26
CA ILE A 32 -26.11 -11.83 35.40
C ILE A 32 -26.06 -11.04 34.11
N VAL A 33 -26.06 -9.71 34.17
CA VAL A 33 -25.76 -8.82 33.03
C VAL A 33 -24.29 -8.51 33.08
N ARG A 34 -23.54 -9.03 32.09
CA ARG A 34 -22.13 -8.78 31.89
C ARG A 34 -21.98 -7.65 30.89
N ARG A 35 -21.45 -6.50 31.34
CA ARG A 35 -21.17 -5.36 30.51
C ARG A 35 -19.68 -5.31 30.22
N TRP A 36 -19.30 -5.52 28.95
CA TRP A 36 -17.95 -5.35 28.47
C TRP A 36 -17.61 -3.87 28.36
N HIS A 37 -16.41 -3.51 28.81
CA HIS A 37 -15.91 -2.14 28.73
C HIS A 37 -15.41 -1.87 27.31
N VAL A 38 -15.36 -0.58 26.95
CA VAL A 38 -14.83 -0.10 25.68
C VAL A 38 -13.63 0.79 26.02
N GLU A 39 -12.56 0.65 25.27
CA GLU A 39 -11.35 1.43 25.43
C GLU A 39 -10.91 2.06 24.10
N PRO A 40 -10.27 3.23 24.11
CA PRO A 40 -9.71 3.80 22.89
C PRO A 40 -8.57 2.92 22.38
N ILE A 41 -8.48 2.78 21.05
CA ILE A 41 -7.31 2.17 20.42
C ILE A 41 -6.12 3.13 20.62
N PRO A 42 -4.97 2.65 21.11
CA PRO A 42 -3.80 3.49 21.28
C PRO A 42 -3.40 4.22 19.99
N LEU A 43 -3.05 5.50 20.09
CA LEU A 43 -2.70 6.31 18.92
C LEU A 43 -1.56 5.69 18.09
N ALA A 44 -0.57 5.09 18.75
CA ALA A 44 0.52 4.40 18.07
C ALA A 44 0.03 3.21 17.21
N GLU A 45 -0.98 2.47 17.69
CA GLU A 45 -1.59 1.35 16.97
C GLU A 45 -2.38 1.84 15.76
N LEU A 46 -3.17 2.92 15.92
CA LEU A 46 -3.88 3.57 14.80
C LEU A 46 -2.91 4.05 13.72
N LYS A 47 -1.80 4.71 14.11
CA LYS A 47 -0.76 5.14 13.18
C LYS A 47 -0.15 3.96 12.44
N ALA A 48 0.20 2.89 13.16
CA ALA A 48 0.76 1.69 12.54
C ALA A 48 -0.20 1.05 11.52
N ALA A 49 -1.47 0.91 11.88
CA ALA A 49 -2.52 0.40 10.99
C ALA A 49 -2.69 1.29 9.75
N ARG A 50 -2.73 2.63 9.93
CA ARG A 50 -2.88 3.56 8.81
C ARG A 50 -1.69 3.52 7.85
N LYS A 51 -0.46 3.43 8.37
CA LYS A 51 0.76 3.25 7.56
C LYS A 51 0.74 1.93 6.79
N ALA A 52 0.27 0.84 7.39
CA ALA A 52 0.12 -0.44 6.69
C ALA A 52 -0.83 -0.34 5.49
N VAL A 53 -1.93 0.43 5.62
CA VAL A 53 -2.84 0.72 4.49
C VAL A 53 -2.13 1.52 3.39
N ALA A 54 -1.33 2.54 3.75
CA ALA A 54 -0.55 3.31 2.78
C ALA A 54 0.48 2.45 2.05
N THR A 55 1.18 1.55 2.77
CA THR A 55 2.13 0.59 2.19
C THR A 55 1.45 -0.37 1.22
N ALA A 56 0.26 -0.89 1.58
CA ALA A 56 -0.53 -1.75 0.68
C ALA A 56 -0.94 -1.00 -0.60
N LYS A 57 -1.39 0.25 -0.45
CA LYS A 57 -1.76 1.09 -1.61
C LYS A 57 -0.55 1.40 -2.50
N ARG A 58 0.62 1.70 -1.91
CA ARG A 58 1.85 1.85 -2.68
C ARG A 58 2.12 0.59 -3.52
N TYR A 59 2.05 -0.59 -2.94
CA TYR A 59 2.30 -1.84 -3.66
C TYR A 59 1.33 -2.03 -4.82
N GLU A 60 0.03 -1.75 -4.61
CA GLU A 60 -1.00 -1.81 -5.66
C GLU A 60 -0.65 -0.89 -6.84
N VAL A 61 -0.34 0.39 -6.56
CA VAL A 61 -0.03 1.38 -7.61
C VAL A 61 1.31 1.04 -8.30
N GLU A 62 2.35 0.72 -7.52
CA GLU A 62 3.67 0.39 -8.03
C GLU A 62 3.64 -0.79 -9.02
N THR A 63 2.81 -1.80 -8.75
CA THR A 63 2.72 -3.03 -9.55
C THR A 63 1.57 -3.04 -10.55
N GLY A 64 0.78 -1.98 -10.61
CA GLY A 64 -0.41 -1.87 -11.45
C GLY A 64 -0.13 -1.62 -12.94
N GLY A 65 1.13 -1.34 -13.30
CA GLY A 65 1.52 -0.99 -14.66
C GLY A 65 1.53 0.52 -14.90
N ILE A 66 2.18 0.93 -15.99
CA ILE A 66 2.18 2.31 -16.48
C ILE A 66 1.79 2.37 -17.95
N LEU A 67 1.14 3.46 -18.35
CA LEU A 67 0.82 3.70 -19.75
C LEU A 67 1.96 4.51 -20.41
N MET A 68 2.59 3.96 -21.45
CA MET A 68 3.63 4.62 -22.21
C MET A 68 3.34 4.53 -23.71
N ALA A 69 3.19 5.69 -24.36
CA ALA A 69 2.87 5.78 -25.80
C ALA A 69 1.69 4.90 -26.24
N GLY A 70 0.65 4.79 -25.41
CA GLY A 70 -0.55 3.97 -25.68
C GLY A 70 -0.41 2.47 -25.36
N THR A 71 0.77 2.03 -24.89
CA THR A 71 1.02 0.63 -24.49
C THR A 71 1.14 0.52 -22.97
N VAL A 72 0.53 -0.50 -22.40
CA VAL A 72 0.66 -0.81 -20.96
C VAL A 72 1.97 -1.55 -20.73
N ILE A 73 2.87 -0.93 -19.97
CA ILE A 73 4.11 -1.55 -19.48
C ILE A 73 3.81 -2.16 -18.10
N ARG A 74 3.99 -3.46 -17.97
CA ARG A 74 3.80 -4.15 -16.69
C ARG A 74 4.89 -3.74 -15.70
N THR A 75 4.49 -3.51 -14.46
CA THR A 75 5.39 -3.12 -13.37
C THR A 75 5.31 -4.06 -12.17
N ASP A 76 4.79 -5.29 -12.35
CA ASP A 76 4.92 -6.32 -11.33
C ASP A 76 6.41 -6.65 -11.06
N ARG A 77 6.71 -7.29 -9.93
CA ARG A 77 8.08 -7.52 -9.47
C ARG A 77 8.97 -8.27 -10.47
N GLU A 78 8.40 -9.23 -11.18
CA GLU A 78 9.11 -9.97 -12.22
C GLU A 78 9.42 -9.05 -13.41
N SER A 79 8.41 -8.33 -13.89
CA SER A 79 8.55 -7.38 -15.01
C SER A 79 9.56 -6.27 -14.70
N GLN A 80 9.55 -5.71 -13.49
CA GLN A 80 10.56 -4.74 -13.05
C GLN A 80 11.98 -5.32 -13.15
N GLY A 81 12.19 -6.56 -12.71
CA GLY A 81 13.49 -7.25 -12.79
C GLY A 81 13.97 -7.45 -14.23
N LEU A 82 13.08 -7.95 -15.10
CA LEU A 82 13.38 -8.17 -16.52
C LEU A 82 13.68 -6.85 -17.26
N ILE A 83 12.86 -5.81 -17.04
CA ILE A 83 13.06 -4.48 -17.61
C ILE A 83 14.38 -3.87 -17.15
N ASN A 84 14.74 -4.01 -15.86
CA ASN A 84 16.00 -3.48 -15.34
C ASN A 84 17.22 -4.18 -15.97
N GLY A 85 17.17 -5.50 -16.18
CA GLY A 85 18.21 -6.24 -16.90
C GLY A 85 18.37 -5.78 -18.34
N ALA A 86 17.25 -5.68 -19.08
CA ALA A 86 17.23 -5.21 -20.46
C ALA A 86 17.68 -3.72 -20.59
N TYR A 87 17.29 -2.87 -19.63
CA TYR A 87 17.75 -1.49 -19.52
C TYR A 87 19.28 -1.39 -19.38
N GLY A 88 19.88 -2.21 -18.50
CA GLY A 88 21.33 -2.27 -18.33
C GLY A 88 22.04 -2.63 -19.63
N LEU A 89 21.59 -3.72 -20.30
CA LEU A 89 22.11 -4.15 -21.60
C LEU A 89 21.97 -3.06 -22.66
N ALA A 90 20.81 -2.41 -22.76
CA ALA A 90 20.56 -1.33 -23.70
C ALA A 90 21.54 -0.14 -23.51
N ARG A 91 21.81 0.20 -22.26
CA ARG A 91 22.80 1.26 -21.94
C ARG A 91 24.20 0.90 -22.36
N ASP A 92 24.62 -0.35 -22.14
CA ASP A 92 25.94 -0.83 -22.54
C ASP A 92 26.07 -0.85 -24.07
N MET A 93 25.03 -1.21 -24.82
CA MET A 93 24.99 -1.11 -26.28
C MET A 93 25.15 0.34 -26.77
N LEU A 94 24.39 1.27 -26.16
CA LEU A 94 24.47 2.69 -26.54
C LEU A 94 25.82 3.34 -26.18
N ALA A 95 26.47 2.83 -25.13
CA ALA A 95 27.81 3.27 -24.74
C ALA A 95 28.95 2.63 -25.59
N GLY A 96 28.62 1.70 -26.50
CA GLY A 96 29.60 1.00 -27.33
C GLY A 96 30.34 -0.13 -26.63
N GLY A 97 29.85 -0.57 -25.44
CA GLY A 97 30.42 -1.68 -24.68
C GLY A 97 30.12 -3.06 -25.28
N VAL A 98 29.01 -3.17 -26.01
CA VAL A 98 28.59 -4.35 -26.74
C VAL A 98 27.99 -3.92 -28.10
N PRO A 99 27.94 -4.82 -29.12
CA PRO A 99 27.34 -4.50 -30.42
C PRO A 99 25.87 -4.13 -30.26
N ALA A 100 25.43 -3.03 -30.88
CA ALA A 100 24.05 -2.60 -30.86
C ALA A 100 23.17 -3.53 -31.71
N ALA A 101 22.11 -4.04 -31.12
CA ALA A 101 21.08 -4.86 -31.77
C ALA A 101 19.73 -4.61 -31.09
N PRO A 102 18.59 -4.87 -31.77
CA PRO A 102 17.30 -4.93 -31.09
C PRO A 102 17.30 -5.94 -29.95
N ILE A 103 16.61 -5.63 -28.88
CA ILE A 103 16.49 -6.50 -27.70
C ILE A 103 15.18 -7.28 -27.81
N ASP A 104 15.26 -8.61 -27.84
CA ASP A 104 14.08 -9.47 -27.75
C ASP A 104 13.48 -9.40 -26.37
N PHE A 105 12.25 -8.91 -26.28
CA PHE A 105 11.53 -8.75 -25.01
C PHE A 105 10.13 -9.36 -25.10
N LYS A 106 9.75 -10.14 -24.07
CA LYS A 106 8.41 -10.71 -23.96
C LYS A 106 7.56 -9.84 -23.04
N GLY A 107 6.74 -8.98 -23.62
CA GLY A 107 5.77 -8.16 -22.91
C GLY A 107 4.42 -8.84 -22.66
N ALA A 108 3.43 -8.08 -22.22
CA ALA A 108 2.06 -8.58 -22.01
C ALA A 108 1.41 -9.08 -23.31
N ASP A 109 1.65 -8.38 -24.41
CA ASP A 109 1.06 -8.66 -25.73
C ASP A 109 1.89 -9.63 -26.59
N GLY A 110 2.96 -10.22 -26.03
CA GLY A 110 3.82 -11.17 -26.72
C GLY A 110 5.25 -10.68 -26.92
N TRP A 111 5.92 -11.25 -27.94
CA TRP A 111 7.30 -10.90 -28.27
C TRP A 111 7.40 -9.59 -29.04
N ALA A 112 8.41 -8.79 -28.69
CA ALA A 112 8.76 -7.55 -29.38
C ALA A 112 10.28 -7.41 -29.49
N GLU A 113 10.75 -6.92 -30.64
CA GLU A 113 12.12 -6.46 -30.83
C GLU A 113 12.20 -4.97 -30.48
N ILE A 114 12.86 -4.64 -29.38
CA ILE A 114 12.90 -3.27 -28.82
C ILE A 114 14.27 -2.64 -29.11
N PRO A 115 14.32 -1.49 -29.82
CA PRO A 115 15.58 -0.76 -29.98
C PRO A 115 16.18 -0.35 -28.62
N PRO A 116 17.53 -0.37 -28.48
CA PRO A 116 18.18 -0.02 -27.20
C PRO A 116 17.77 1.34 -26.65
N SER A 117 17.58 2.36 -27.48
CA SER A 117 17.10 3.68 -27.04
C SER A 117 15.71 3.63 -26.41
N VAL A 118 14.79 2.87 -27.03
CA VAL A 118 13.42 2.70 -26.53
C VAL A 118 13.42 1.90 -25.22
N MET A 119 14.26 0.86 -25.11
CA MET A 119 14.40 0.10 -23.86
C MET A 119 14.94 0.98 -22.72
N VAL A 120 15.85 1.90 -23.00
CA VAL A 120 16.32 2.89 -22.00
C VAL A 120 15.17 3.79 -21.54
N ASP A 121 14.30 4.23 -22.45
CA ASP A 121 13.16 5.07 -22.08
C ASP A 121 12.14 4.30 -21.25
N ILE A 122 11.86 3.04 -21.59
CA ILE A 122 10.99 2.14 -20.80
C ILE A 122 11.56 1.95 -19.39
N GLY A 123 12.82 1.57 -19.27
CA GLY A 123 13.45 1.34 -17.96
C GLY A 123 13.50 2.59 -17.10
N ARG A 124 13.72 3.76 -17.71
CA ARG A 124 13.67 5.05 -17.02
C ARG A 124 12.25 5.37 -16.52
N ALA A 125 11.24 5.17 -17.37
CA ALA A 125 9.84 5.42 -17.00
C ALA A 125 9.41 4.54 -15.82
N VAL A 126 9.72 3.23 -15.87
CA VAL A 126 9.44 2.29 -14.76
C VAL A 126 10.17 2.72 -13.49
N GLY A 127 11.47 3.05 -13.58
CA GLY A 127 12.25 3.49 -12.43
C GLY A 127 11.69 4.76 -11.79
N LEU A 128 11.28 5.74 -12.59
CA LEU A 128 10.67 6.99 -12.10
C LEU A 128 9.30 6.74 -11.45
N HIS A 129 8.48 5.86 -12.02
CA HIS A 129 7.20 5.47 -11.43
C HIS A 129 7.41 4.83 -10.06
N VAL A 130 8.29 3.85 -9.94
CA VAL A 130 8.62 3.20 -8.66
C VAL A 130 9.08 4.23 -7.62
N GLN A 131 9.98 5.15 -8.00
CA GLN A 131 10.46 6.20 -7.09
C GLN A 131 9.35 7.17 -6.68
N ALA A 132 8.42 7.48 -7.58
CA ALA A 132 7.28 8.33 -7.26
C ALA A 132 6.33 7.63 -6.26
N CYS A 133 6.09 6.31 -6.41
CA CYS A 133 5.30 5.52 -5.46
C CYS A 133 5.93 5.53 -4.05
N PHE A 134 7.24 5.30 -3.93
CA PHE A 134 7.94 5.35 -2.64
C PHE A 134 7.93 6.75 -2.02
N ARG A 135 8.03 7.81 -2.83
CA ARG A 135 7.93 9.19 -2.36
C ARG A 135 6.54 9.48 -1.79
N ALA A 136 5.48 9.07 -2.48
CA ALA A 136 4.11 9.23 -2.02
C ALA A 136 3.87 8.48 -0.69
N GLU A 137 4.30 7.23 -0.57
CA GLU A 137 4.22 6.46 0.67
C GLU A 137 4.93 7.18 1.82
N ARG A 138 6.16 7.67 1.59
CA ARG A 138 6.92 8.39 2.61
C ARG A 138 6.18 9.63 3.09
N GLN A 139 5.61 10.43 2.18
CA GLN A 139 4.84 11.62 2.52
C GLN A 139 3.60 11.30 3.36
N LEU A 140 2.90 10.21 3.02
CA LEU A 140 1.76 9.73 3.81
C LEU A 140 2.20 9.27 5.21
N HIS A 141 3.32 8.54 5.33
CA HIS A 141 3.87 8.14 6.62
C HIS A 141 4.26 9.34 7.48
N GLU A 142 4.88 10.36 6.90
CA GLU A 142 5.24 11.61 7.59
C GLU A 142 3.97 12.34 8.08
N ALA A 143 2.92 12.41 7.26
CA ALA A 143 1.64 13.01 7.65
C ALA A 143 0.95 12.23 8.78
N ILE A 144 0.96 10.90 8.73
CA ILE A 144 0.42 10.04 9.79
C ILE A 144 1.23 10.20 11.08
N ASP A 145 2.56 10.31 11.01
CA ASP A 145 3.41 10.50 12.18
C ASP A 145 3.19 11.87 12.84
N ALA A 146 2.93 12.90 12.06
CA ALA A 146 2.64 14.24 12.54
C ALA A 146 1.24 14.38 13.17
N ALA A 147 0.30 13.46 12.90
CA ALA A 147 -1.05 13.52 13.47
C ALA A 147 -1.02 13.35 15.00
N GLU A 148 -1.72 14.20 15.72
CA GLU A 148 -1.69 14.26 17.19
C GLU A 148 -2.83 13.47 17.86
N ASP A 149 -3.88 13.12 17.10
CA ASP A 149 -5.04 12.39 17.60
C ASP A 149 -5.60 11.38 16.58
N ALA A 150 -6.56 10.58 17.01
CA ALA A 150 -7.18 9.54 16.19
C ALA A 150 -7.91 10.12 14.96
N ALA A 151 -8.57 11.27 15.10
CA ALA A 151 -9.31 11.90 14.00
C ALA A 151 -8.34 12.39 12.92
N ALA A 152 -7.22 12.99 13.31
CA ALA A 152 -6.17 13.44 12.41
C ALA A 152 -5.51 12.25 11.67
N VAL A 153 -5.23 11.14 12.37
CA VAL A 153 -4.69 9.90 11.74
C VAL A 153 -5.66 9.36 10.69
N LEU A 154 -6.93 9.24 11.04
CA LEU A 154 -7.97 8.72 10.12
C LEU A 154 -8.26 9.69 8.97
N GLY A 155 -8.07 11.00 9.19
CA GLY A 155 -8.25 12.06 8.19
C GLY A 155 -7.16 12.10 7.11
N VAL A 156 -6.02 11.41 7.27
CA VAL A 156 -5.00 11.34 6.20
C VAL A 156 -5.57 10.60 4.99
N ASP A 157 -5.66 11.28 3.85
CA ASP A 157 -6.20 10.70 2.61
C ASP A 157 -5.18 9.75 1.96
N ILE A 158 -5.39 8.45 2.16
CA ILE A 158 -4.52 7.40 1.57
C ILE A 158 -4.77 7.22 0.05
N ALA A 159 -5.86 7.71 -0.49
CA ALA A 159 -6.16 7.55 -1.92
C ALA A 159 -5.47 8.60 -2.81
N ALA A 160 -5.07 9.72 -2.24
CA ALA A 160 -4.46 10.83 -2.98
C ALA A 160 -2.93 10.78 -3.04
N GLY A 161 -2.36 11.51 -4.02
CA GLY A 161 -0.92 11.75 -4.11
C GLY A 161 -0.11 10.66 -4.83
N TRP A 162 -0.73 9.62 -5.34
CA TRP A 162 -0.05 8.56 -6.10
C TRP A 162 0.23 8.98 -7.55
N PRO A 163 1.34 8.48 -8.15
CA PRO A 163 1.58 8.69 -9.58
C PRO A 163 0.50 8.00 -10.41
N GLY A 164 0.05 8.67 -11.49
CA GLY A 164 -0.88 8.14 -12.48
C GLY A 164 -0.15 7.63 -13.71
#